data_c9f94aba9524a9a1f086f02e150c585e
#
_entry.id   c9f94aba9524a9a1f086f02e150c585e
#
_cell.length_a   1.000
_cell.length_b   1.000
_cell.length_c   1.000
_cell.angle_alpha   90.00
_cell.angle_beta   90.00
_cell.angle_gamma   90.00
#
_symmetry.space_group_name_H-M   'P 1'
#
loop_
_entity.id
_entity.type
_entity.pdbx_description
1 polymer ?
#
loop_
_entity_poly.entity_id
_entity_poly.type
_entity_poly.pdbx_seq_one_letter_code
_entity_poly.pdbx_strand_id
1 'polypeptide(L)'
;MGGLRVSFITIGDTELEFLENFNNQHRAEIAHGTPGNTKQDQGAITKYVDKYGPGLHHLAFKTPNINQTLKHLEKHHFKLIDAIGREGSRRSMIGFINPASTGGVLIHFVEREEITNA
;
A
#
# COMPACT_ATOMS: atom_id res chain seq x y z
N MET A 1 7.59 7.71 17.36
CA MET A 1 7.19 7.29 16.01
C MET A 1 6.32 6.05 16.11
N GLY A 2 5.20 6.05 15.45
CA GLY A 2 4.30 4.91 15.46
C GLY A 2 4.59 3.93 14.35
N GLY A 3 3.93 2.80 14.38
CA GLY A 3 3.98 1.79 13.34
C GLY A 3 2.66 1.71 12.58
N LEU A 4 2.59 0.81 11.65
CA LEU A 4 1.39 0.51 10.88
C LEU A 4 0.87 -0.87 11.30
N ARG A 5 -0.39 -0.91 11.71
CA ARG A 5 -1.09 -2.17 11.99
C ARG A 5 -1.98 -2.49 10.80
N VAL A 6 -1.87 -3.70 10.32
CA VAL A 6 -2.59 -4.15 9.14
C VAL A 6 -3.37 -5.42 9.45
N SER A 7 -4.60 -5.48 9.00
CA SER A 7 -5.44 -6.67 9.12
C SER A 7 -6.16 -6.91 7.79
N PHE A 8 -6.32 -8.17 7.42
CA PHE A 8 -6.94 -8.54 6.13
C PHE A 8 -8.18 -9.38 6.35
N ILE A 9 -9.21 -9.12 5.55
CA ILE A 9 -10.39 -9.99 5.42
C ILE A 9 -10.52 -10.34 3.95
N THR A 10 -10.57 -11.64 3.67
CA THR A 10 -10.71 -12.15 2.30
C THR A 10 -12.19 -12.33 1.96
N ILE A 11 -12.59 -11.77 0.82
CA ILE A 11 -13.94 -11.90 0.28
C ILE A 11 -13.80 -12.35 -1.18
N GLY A 12 -13.96 -13.65 -1.44
CA GLY A 12 -13.70 -14.19 -2.78
C GLY A 12 -12.29 -13.94 -3.23
N ASP A 13 -12.11 -13.26 -4.35
CA ASP A 13 -10.80 -12.92 -4.90
C ASP A 13 -10.30 -11.54 -4.43
N THR A 14 -11.04 -10.91 -3.55
CA THR A 14 -10.73 -9.57 -3.06
C THR A 14 -10.32 -9.62 -1.60
N GLU A 15 -9.35 -8.82 -1.23
CA GLU A 15 -8.99 -8.64 0.17
C GLU A 15 -9.33 -7.22 0.60
N LEU A 16 -9.95 -7.09 1.76
CA LEU A 16 -10.07 -5.82 2.46
C LEU A 16 -8.91 -5.70 3.42
N GLU A 17 -8.18 -4.62 3.31
CA GLU A 17 -7.05 -4.32 4.16
C GLU A 17 -7.41 -3.18 5.10
N PHE A 18 -7.36 -3.46 6.39
CA PHE A 18 -7.61 -2.45 7.41
C PHE A 18 -6.29 -1.91 7.91
N LEU A 19 -6.18 -0.59 7.93
CA LEU A 19 -4.95 0.11 8.26
C LEU A 19 -5.16 1.01 9.48
N GLU A 20 -4.23 0.94 10.41
CA GLU A 20 -4.25 1.78 11.59
C GLU A 20 -2.81 2.11 11.99
N ASN A 21 -2.54 3.36 12.26
CA ASN A 21 -1.31 3.70 12.96
C ASN A 21 -1.48 3.45 14.44
N PHE A 22 -0.43 3.03 15.09
CA PHE A 22 -0.42 2.90 16.53
C PHE A 22 0.79 3.62 17.11
N ASN A 23 0.60 4.12 18.32
CA ASN A 23 1.62 4.81 19.06
C ASN A 23 2.26 3.84 20.04
N ASN A 24 3.58 3.70 19.97
CA ASN A 24 4.31 2.79 20.82
C ASN A 24 4.92 3.47 22.06
N GLN A 25 4.45 4.65 22.43
CA GLN A 25 4.98 5.39 23.60
C GLN A 25 4.87 4.60 24.90
N HIS A 26 3.88 3.73 25.00
CA HIS A 26 3.61 2.93 26.20
C HIS A 26 3.89 1.45 26.00
N ARG A 27 4.64 1.08 24.95
CA ARG A 27 4.96 -0.30 24.61
C ARG A 27 6.44 -0.45 24.43
N ALA A 28 6.91 -1.70 24.51
CA ALA A 28 8.23 -2.02 24.04
C ALA A 28 8.38 -1.61 22.60
N GLU A 29 9.54 -1.13 22.22
CA GLU A 29 9.80 -0.72 20.85
C GLU A 29 9.50 -1.85 19.88
N ILE A 30 8.85 -1.50 18.79
CA ILE A 30 8.60 -2.44 17.72
C ILE A 30 9.79 -2.39 16.79
N ALA A 31 10.46 -3.52 16.63
CA ALA A 31 11.62 -3.61 15.76
C ALA A 31 11.20 -3.39 14.29
N HIS A 32 12.05 -2.73 13.54
CA HIS A 32 11.85 -2.58 12.09
C HIS A 32 11.81 -3.96 11.45
N GLY A 33 10.92 -4.12 10.48
CA GLY A 33 10.69 -5.39 9.82
C GLY A 33 9.70 -6.29 10.54
N THR A 34 9.25 -5.90 11.72
CA THR A 34 8.15 -6.59 12.38
C THR A 34 6.86 -6.36 11.59
N PRO A 35 6.01 -7.38 11.42
CA PRO A 35 4.73 -7.20 10.76
C PRO A 35 3.94 -6.04 11.37
N GLY A 36 3.43 -5.17 10.52
CA GLY A 36 2.69 -4.00 10.94
C GLY A 36 3.54 -2.79 11.31
N ASN A 37 4.86 -2.91 11.22
CA ASN A 37 5.75 -1.80 11.48
C ASN A 37 6.50 -1.43 10.20
N THR A 38 6.13 -0.33 9.57
CA THR A 38 6.84 0.17 8.41
C THR A 38 7.48 1.51 8.72
N LYS A 39 8.75 1.60 8.39
CA LYS A 39 9.52 2.83 8.55
C LYS A 39 8.99 3.98 7.67
N GLN A 40 8.25 3.64 6.63
CA GLN A 40 7.79 4.57 5.61
C GLN A 40 6.47 5.24 5.96
N ASP A 41 5.70 4.68 6.86
CA ASP A 41 4.36 5.18 7.14
C ASP A 41 4.38 6.52 7.87
N GLN A 42 5.16 6.67 8.91
CA GLN A 42 5.33 7.92 9.65
C GLN A 42 3.99 8.58 10.05
N GLY A 43 3.00 7.78 10.36
CA GLY A 43 1.71 8.30 10.78
C GLY A 43 0.80 8.77 9.65
N ALA A 44 1.07 8.34 8.42
CA ALA A 44 0.28 8.76 7.26
C ALA A 44 -1.19 8.40 7.38
N ILE A 45 -1.50 7.24 7.95
CA ILE A 45 -2.88 6.80 8.13
C ILE A 45 -3.60 7.66 9.17
N THR A 46 -2.94 7.97 10.28
CA THR A 46 -3.50 8.88 11.29
C THR A 46 -3.78 10.26 10.70
N LYS A 47 -2.85 10.79 9.91
CA LYS A 47 -3.04 12.08 9.24
C LYS A 47 -4.22 12.04 8.28
N TYR A 48 -4.38 10.95 7.56
CA TYR A 48 -5.51 10.78 6.65
C TYR A 48 -6.84 10.77 7.42
N VAL A 49 -6.92 9.97 8.48
CA VAL A 49 -8.13 9.85 9.31
C VAL A 49 -8.47 11.18 9.99
N ASP A 50 -7.47 11.91 10.47
CA ASP A 50 -7.69 13.22 11.10
C ASP A 50 -8.25 14.24 10.11
N LYS A 51 -7.86 14.15 8.84
CA LYS A 51 -8.30 15.09 7.81
C LYS A 51 -9.64 14.70 7.19
N TYR A 52 -9.84 13.41 6.91
CA TYR A 52 -10.98 12.92 6.11
C TYR A 52 -11.93 12.01 6.87
N GLY A 53 -11.57 11.57 8.08
CA GLY A 53 -12.29 10.53 8.80
C GLY A 53 -11.93 9.13 8.30
N PRO A 54 -12.45 8.10 8.97
CA PRO A 54 -12.28 6.72 8.51
C PRO A 54 -12.92 6.53 7.13
N GLY A 55 -12.30 5.72 6.30
CA GLY A 55 -12.85 5.44 4.99
C GLY A 55 -11.84 4.77 4.07
N LEU A 56 -12.15 4.74 2.79
CA LEU A 56 -11.30 4.15 1.79
C LEU A 56 -10.05 4.98 1.59
N HIS A 57 -8.88 4.36 1.80
CA HIS A 57 -7.60 5.03 1.63
C HIS A 57 -7.03 4.85 0.23
N HIS A 58 -7.03 3.61 -0.28
CA HIS A 58 -6.51 3.34 -1.61
C HIS A 58 -7.09 2.06 -2.19
N LEU A 59 -6.92 1.91 -3.50
CA LEU A 59 -7.24 0.69 -4.24
C LEU A 59 -5.95 0.06 -4.74
N ALA A 60 -5.88 -1.26 -4.71
CA ALA A 60 -4.76 -2.02 -5.23
C ALA A 60 -5.23 -2.98 -6.30
N PHE A 61 -4.52 -3.01 -7.42
CA PHE A 61 -4.80 -3.93 -8.52
C PHE A 61 -3.60 -4.82 -8.77
N LYS A 62 -3.85 -6.09 -8.98
CA LYS A 62 -2.81 -7.07 -9.26
C LYS A 62 -2.32 -6.96 -10.69
N THR A 63 -1.03 -7.11 -10.88
CA THR A 63 -0.43 -7.17 -12.21
C THR A 63 0.61 -8.28 -12.28
N PRO A 64 0.78 -8.94 -13.43
CA PRO A 64 1.84 -9.94 -13.60
C PRO A 64 3.24 -9.33 -13.74
N ASN A 65 3.35 -8.03 -14.04
CA ASN A 65 4.64 -7.37 -14.22
C ASN A 65 4.52 -5.89 -13.89
N ILE A 66 5.03 -5.49 -12.73
CA ILE A 66 4.86 -4.12 -12.25
C ILE A 66 5.56 -3.09 -13.13
N ASN A 67 6.78 -3.36 -13.55
CA ASN A 67 7.52 -2.39 -14.34
C ASN A 67 6.93 -2.19 -15.73
N GLN A 68 6.41 -3.24 -16.33
CA GLN A 68 5.72 -3.15 -17.62
C GLN A 68 4.42 -2.36 -17.48
N THR A 69 3.67 -2.59 -16.39
CA THR A 69 2.44 -1.85 -16.12
C THR A 69 2.73 -0.36 -15.93
N LEU A 70 3.74 -0.02 -15.14
CA LEU A 70 4.10 1.38 -14.90
C LEU A 70 4.54 2.07 -16.18
N LYS A 71 5.33 1.41 -17.01
CA LYS A 71 5.72 1.93 -18.33
C LYS A 71 4.50 2.18 -19.23
N HIS A 72 3.57 1.26 -19.23
CA HIS A 72 2.35 1.39 -20.03
C HIS A 72 1.53 2.59 -19.58
N LEU A 73 1.37 2.79 -18.28
CA LEU A 73 0.66 3.92 -17.73
C LEU A 73 1.34 5.25 -18.07
N GLU A 74 2.67 5.30 -17.95
CA GLU A 74 3.43 6.49 -18.30
C GLU A 74 3.26 6.85 -19.78
N LYS A 75 3.27 5.85 -20.65
CA LYS A 75 3.06 6.02 -22.08
C LYS A 75 1.68 6.61 -22.38
N HIS A 76 0.68 6.33 -21.56
CA HIS A 76 -0.67 6.85 -21.69
C HIS A 76 -0.91 8.12 -20.87
N HIS A 77 0.17 8.81 -20.51
CA HIS A 77 0.15 10.11 -19.85
C HIS A 77 -0.36 10.12 -18.40
N PHE A 78 -0.34 8.96 -17.74
CA PHE A 78 -0.57 8.92 -16.30
C PHE A 78 0.66 9.42 -15.57
N LYS A 79 0.46 10.28 -14.59
CA LYS A 79 1.52 10.70 -13.69
C LYS A 79 1.72 9.63 -12.64
N LEU A 80 2.95 9.21 -12.45
CA LEU A 80 3.30 8.15 -11.50
C LEU A 80 4.00 8.73 -10.28
N ILE A 81 3.71 8.17 -9.10
CA ILE A 81 4.54 8.38 -7.92
C ILE A 81 5.78 7.51 -8.03
N ASP A 82 5.60 6.26 -8.47
CA ASP A 82 6.69 5.31 -8.67
C ASP A 82 6.84 5.00 -10.16
N ALA A 83 7.95 5.44 -10.75
CA ALA A 83 8.25 5.11 -12.16
C ALA A 83 8.78 3.68 -12.31
N ILE A 84 9.31 3.12 -11.24
CA ILE A 84 9.84 1.76 -11.16
C ILE A 84 9.25 1.13 -9.92
N GLY A 85 8.91 -0.17 -9.99
CA GLY A 85 8.38 -0.90 -8.86
C GLY A 85 9.32 -0.89 -7.66
N ARG A 86 8.76 -0.80 -6.47
CA ARG A 86 9.49 -0.87 -5.20
C ARG A 86 8.90 -1.94 -4.31
N GLU A 87 9.68 -2.38 -3.35
CA GLU A 87 9.22 -3.43 -2.43
C GLU A 87 8.03 -2.96 -1.61
N GLY A 88 7.00 -3.80 -1.58
CA GLY A 88 5.85 -3.68 -0.69
C GLY A 88 5.84 -4.78 0.34
N SER A 89 4.69 -4.99 0.97
CA SER A 89 4.52 -6.06 1.93
C SER A 89 4.33 -7.41 1.24
N ARG A 90 4.55 -8.50 1.98
CA ARG A 90 4.27 -9.88 1.54
C ARG A 90 4.97 -10.25 0.24
N ARG A 91 6.26 -9.93 0.13
CA ARG A 91 7.08 -10.22 -1.06
C ARG A 91 6.50 -9.66 -2.35
N SER A 92 5.95 -8.48 -2.27
CA SER A 92 5.39 -7.84 -3.44
C SER A 92 6.29 -6.74 -3.97
N MET A 93 6.07 -6.40 -5.24
CA MET A 93 6.59 -5.18 -5.84
C MET A 93 5.38 -4.29 -6.14
N ILE A 94 5.44 -3.06 -5.75
CA ILE A 94 4.32 -2.13 -5.89
C ILE A 94 4.73 -0.87 -6.64
N GLY A 95 3.73 -0.19 -7.19
CA GLY A 95 3.92 1.11 -7.79
C GLY A 95 2.65 1.94 -7.68
N PHE A 96 2.78 3.16 -7.18
CA PHE A 96 1.66 4.07 -6.99
C PHE A 96 1.51 5.01 -8.17
N ILE A 97 0.25 5.28 -8.52
CA ILE A 97 -0.13 6.31 -9.48
C ILE A 97 -0.42 7.59 -8.71
N ASN A 98 0.00 8.73 -9.25
CA ASN A 98 -0.33 10.02 -8.66
C ASN A 98 -1.85 10.22 -8.72
N PRO A 99 -2.50 10.56 -7.61
CA PRO A 99 -3.95 10.76 -7.59
C PRO A 99 -4.46 11.82 -8.56
N ALA A 100 -3.60 12.75 -8.99
CA ALA A 100 -3.99 13.73 -10.01
C ALA A 100 -4.41 13.07 -11.33
N SER A 101 -3.92 11.88 -11.63
CA SER A 101 -4.26 11.13 -12.84
C SER A 101 -5.43 10.17 -12.66
N THR A 102 -5.95 10.03 -11.45
CA THR A 102 -6.99 9.05 -11.11
C THR A 102 -8.18 9.68 -10.39
N GLY A 103 -8.43 10.95 -10.65
CA GLY A 103 -9.58 11.65 -10.06
C GLY A 103 -9.51 11.81 -8.55
N GLY A 104 -8.32 11.85 -7.98
CA GLY A 104 -8.11 12.01 -6.54
C GLY A 104 -8.05 10.71 -5.76
N VAL A 105 -8.21 9.57 -6.42
CA VAL A 105 -8.15 8.26 -5.75
C VAL A 105 -6.72 7.72 -5.79
N LEU A 106 -6.18 7.36 -4.63
CA LEU A 106 -4.86 6.74 -4.57
C LEU A 106 -4.97 5.29 -5.03
N ILE A 107 -4.24 4.96 -6.10
CA ILE A 107 -4.24 3.62 -6.68
C ILE A 107 -2.81 3.11 -6.79
N HIS A 108 -2.59 1.84 -6.46
CA HIS A 108 -1.33 1.20 -6.77
C HIS A 108 -1.56 -0.14 -7.48
N PHE A 109 -0.55 -0.56 -8.20
CA PHE A 109 -0.49 -1.90 -8.77
C PHE A 109 0.47 -2.74 -7.93
N VAL A 110 0.18 -4.03 -7.85
CA VAL A 110 0.98 -4.96 -7.07
C VAL A 110 1.29 -6.22 -7.88
N GLU A 111 2.58 -6.52 -7.97
CA GLU A 111 3.05 -7.79 -8.48
C GLU A 111 3.49 -8.60 -7.28
N ARG A 112 2.88 -9.74 -7.09
CA ARG A 112 3.16 -10.60 -5.95
C ARG A 112 3.34 -12.02 -6.41
N GLU A 113 4.37 -12.67 -5.89
CA GLU A 113 4.58 -14.08 -6.12
C GLU A 113 3.45 -14.86 -5.47
N GLU A 114 2.71 -15.61 -6.29
CA GLU A 114 1.66 -16.44 -5.78
C GLU A 114 2.25 -17.72 -5.20
N ILE A 115 2.00 -17.91 -3.91
CA ILE A 115 2.30 -19.20 -3.30
C ILE A 115 1.16 -20.12 -3.71
N THR A 116 1.39 -20.90 -4.75
CA THR A 116 0.48 -21.99 -5.07
C THR A 116 0.71 -23.06 -4.03
N ASN A 117 -0.25 -23.27 -3.18
CA ASN A 117 -0.31 -24.48 -2.38
C ASN A 117 -0.69 -25.61 -3.33
N ALA A 118 0.33 -26.27 -3.81
CA ALA A 118 0.10 -27.50 -4.54
C ALA A 118 -0.22 -28.62 -3.54
#